data_2f73d30b386eaf26b986733d42314244
#
_entry.id   2f73d30b386eaf26b986733d42314244
#
_cell.length_a   1.000
_cell.length_b   1.000
_cell.length_c   1.000
_cell.angle_alpha   90.00
_cell.angle_beta   90.00
_cell.angle_gamma   90.00
#
_symmetry.space_group_name_H-M   'P 1'
#
loop_
_entity.id
_entity.type
_entity.pdbx_description
1 polymer ?
#
loop_
_entity_poly.entity_id
_entity_poly.type
_entity_poly.pdbx_seq_one_letter_code
_entity_poly.pdbx_strand_id
1 'polypeptide(L)'
;MAILTDWPWRHWASQTPQSISLNEPVALIADETRWSWQALARQVDCLVHHFTQQGVTADSTVALRGKNSVQMLFSYLALLQCGARVLPLNPQLPDAVTEALLPSLSVTHGLCLNDNPWPNAVRPLSLAPISLPSGSLLSDDIEERCRADLRWQADRLATLTLTSGSSGMPKAVAHTFAAHLSSAEGVVRMMAFSASDSWLLSLPLFHVSGQGIVWRWLATGATIVVRAHQPLDSALRDCTHASLVPTQLWRLLSEDILPAALKAVLLGGAMIPQALTQQAEARGVSCWCGYGLTELASTACAKRADGRSGVGLPLHGREIRLVDDEILLRGSTLAAGYWRDGKLIPLVDDDGWFHTRDRGRFAEGEWHILGRLDNQFFSGGEGIQPENIEAVLLTHPDVQQACVVPVEDVEFGHRPVAVVELAQTTTLDAVRDWLQPQLAGFQRPVAYYALPTELKNGGIKLSRQQVKSWVKAIYPSSNRSLSAAGR
;
A
#
# COMPACT_ATOMS: atom_id res chain seq x y z
N MET A 1 15.05 7.94 16.52
CA MET A 1 15.40 8.49 15.20
C MET A 1 16.13 9.83 15.34
N ALA A 2 16.95 10.21 14.35
CA ALA A 2 17.54 11.55 14.30
C ALA A 2 16.42 12.61 14.16
N ILE A 3 16.54 13.73 14.87
CA ILE A 3 15.65 14.88 14.68
C ILE A 3 16.05 15.50 13.33
N LEU A 4 15.17 15.39 12.34
CA LEU A 4 15.38 15.96 11.02
C LEU A 4 15.13 17.47 11.07
N THR A 5 16.15 18.26 10.84
CA THR A 5 16.09 19.74 10.74
C THR A 5 16.07 20.23 9.29
N ASP A 6 16.25 19.33 8.33
CA ASP A 6 16.21 19.54 6.89
C ASP A 6 15.52 18.37 6.20
N TRP A 7 15.36 18.46 4.90
CA TRP A 7 14.83 17.37 4.06
C TRP A 7 15.64 16.10 4.28
N PRO A 8 15.03 14.93 4.49
CA PRO A 8 15.74 13.71 4.88
C PRO A 8 16.93 13.37 3.96
N TRP A 9 16.80 13.52 2.65
CA TRP A 9 17.89 13.26 1.71
C TRP A 9 19.04 14.27 1.82
N ARG A 10 18.76 15.54 2.12
CA ARG A 10 19.81 16.55 2.41
C ARG A 10 20.46 16.30 3.76
N HIS A 11 19.68 15.90 4.76
CA HIS A 11 20.23 15.49 6.05
C HIS A 11 21.28 14.39 5.88
N TRP A 12 20.95 13.31 5.17
CA TRP A 12 21.89 12.22 4.94
C TRP A 12 23.06 12.63 4.04
N ALA A 13 22.84 13.47 3.04
CA ALA A 13 23.92 14.02 2.22
C ALA A 13 24.93 14.81 3.03
N SER A 14 24.49 15.59 4.03
CA SER A 14 25.37 16.36 4.91
C SER A 14 26.15 15.52 5.91
N GLN A 15 25.66 14.32 6.25
CA GLN A 15 26.35 13.40 7.16
C GLN A 15 27.43 12.55 6.46
N THR A 16 27.44 12.52 5.14
CA THR A 16 28.39 11.72 4.36
C THR A 16 29.65 12.54 4.09
N PRO A 17 30.86 12.03 4.44
CA PRO A 17 32.12 12.75 4.17
C PRO A 17 32.30 13.07 2.68
N GLN A 18 32.85 14.22 2.35
CA GLN A 18 33.12 14.64 0.96
C GLN A 18 34.33 13.91 0.31
N SER A 19 34.97 12.99 1.01
CA SER A 19 36.07 12.21 0.46
C SER A 19 35.57 11.09 -0.43
N ILE A 20 36.09 10.98 -1.64
CA ILE A 20 35.85 9.85 -2.56
C ILE A 20 36.38 8.58 -1.90
N SER A 21 35.55 7.88 -1.16
CA SER A 21 35.84 6.58 -0.56
C SER A 21 35.10 5.50 -1.33
N LEU A 22 35.74 4.37 -1.59
CA LEU A 22 35.13 3.18 -2.19
C LEU A 22 33.95 2.61 -1.34
N ASN A 23 33.76 3.13 -0.12
CA ASN A 23 32.74 2.74 0.85
C ASN A 23 31.71 3.86 1.13
N GLU A 24 31.43 4.74 0.16
CA GLU A 24 30.38 5.73 0.33
C GLU A 24 28.99 5.05 0.58
N PRO A 25 28.21 5.55 1.59
CA PRO A 25 26.87 5.04 1.81
C PRO A 25 26.00 5.19 0.57
N VAL A 26 25.46 4.07 0.08
CA VAL A 26 24.58 4.04 -1.10
C VAL A 26 23.17 4.40 -0.68
N ALA A 27 22.63 5.49 -1.23
CA ALA A 27 21.25 5.92 -0.98
C ALA A 27 20.25 5.12 -1.81
N LEU A 28 20.56 4.92 -3.10
CA LEU A 28 19.68 4.30 -4.08
C LEU A 28 20.47 3.38 -5.00
N ILE A 29 19.93 2.19 -5.25
CA ILE A 29 20.33 1.31 -6.36
C ILE A 29 19.19 1.31 -7.39
N ALA A 30 19.47 1.85 -8.57
CA ALA A 30 18.54 1.93 -9.68
C ALA A 30 19.06 1.01 -10.79
N ASP A 31 18.40 -0.14 -10.97
CA ASP A 31 18.92 -1.24 -11.75
C ASP A 31 20.38 -1.59 -11.36
N GLU A 32 21.37 -1.21 -12.15
CA GLU A 32 22.80 -1.42 -11.84
C GLU A 32 23.50 -0.11 -11.39
N THR A 33 22.79 1.04 -11.40
CA THR A 33 23.36 2.34 -11.07
C THR A 33 23.23 2.61 -9.57
N ARG A 34 24.35 2.97 -8.93
CA ARG A 34 24.41 3.33 -7.51
C ARG A 34 24.47 4.85 -7.34
N TRP A 35 23.63 5.37 -6.45
CA TRP A 35 23.54 6.79 -6.11
C TRP A 35 23.97 7.00 -4.65
N SER A 36 24.90 7.92 -4.42
CA SER A 36 25.16 8.42 -3.06
C SER A 36 24.06 9.39 -2.63
N TRP A 37 23.98 9.69 -1.34
CA TRP A 37 23.04 10.69 -0.81
C TRP A 37 23.27 12.08 -1.41
N GLN A 38 24.54 12.47 -1.67
CA GLN A 38 24.87 13.74 -2.32
C GLN A 38 24.35 13.78 -3.76
N ALA A 39 24.62 12.73 -4.54
CA ALA A 39 24.16 12.67 -5.92
C ALA A 39 22.61 12.68 -6.00
N LEU A 40 21.96 11.96 -5.09
CA LEU A 40 20.49 11.94 -4.98
C LEU A 40 19.95 13.33 -4.63
N ALA A 41 20.52 14.01 -3.61
CA ALA A 41 20.06 15.32 -3.18
C ALA A 41 20.22 16.35 -4.31
N ARG A 42 21.36 16.36 -5.02
CA ARG A 42 21.56 17.24 -6.19
C ARG A 42 20.52 17.01 -7.28
N GLN A 43 20.25 15.75 -7.62
CA GLN A 43 19.23 15.44 -8.64
C GLN A 43 17.84 15.88 -8.22
N VAL A 44 17.48 15.71 -6.95
CA VAL A 44 16.21 16.22 -6.40
C VAL A 44 16.15 17.74 -6.52
N ASP A 45 17.21 18.46 -6.14
CA ASP A 45 17.28 19.92 -6.22
C ASP A 45 17.12 20.44 -7.67
N CYS A 46 17.74 19.76 -8.65
CA CYS A 46 17.55 20.08 -10.06
C CYS A 46 16.08 19.93 -10.51
N LEU A 47 15.42 18.86 -10.07
CA LEU A 47 14.01 18.65 -10.39
C LEU A 47 13.10 19.64 -9.67
N VAL A 48 13.42 20.04 -8.44
CA VAL A 48 12.71 21.10 -7.72
C VAL A 48 12.75 22.40 -8.51
N HIS A 49 13.94 22.82 -8.97
CA HIS A 49 14.07 24.01 -9.80
C HIS A 49 13.23 23.88 -11.08
N HIS A 50 13.30 22.76 -11.78
CA HIS A 50 12.55 22.50 -13.01
C HIS A 50 11.03 22.57 -12.79
N PHE A 51 10.50 21.99 -11.71
CA PHE A 51 9.07 22.01 -11.39
C PHE A 51 8.60 23.40 -10.93
N THR A 52 9.42 24.13 -10.18
CA THR A 52 9.12 25.50 -9.75
C THR A 52 9.02 26.44 -10.96
N GLN A 53 9.89 26.30 -11.96
CA GLN A 53 9.81 27.05 -13.22
C GLN A 53 8.52 26.72 -13.99
N GLN A 54 7.92 25.57 -13.83
CA GLN A 54 6.63 25.19 -14.41
C GLN A 54 5.43 25.63 -13.55
N GLY A 55 5.67 26.39 -12.47
CA GLY A 55 4.64 26.98 -11.63
C GLY A 55 4.18 26.12 -10.45
N VAL A 56 4.92 25.04 -10.10
CA VAL A 56 4.64 24.27 -8.88
C VAL A 56 5.04 25.09 -7.67
N THR A 57 4.13 25.21 -6.70
CA THR A 57 4.31 25.95 -5.44
C THR A 57 3.89 25.10 -4.25
N ALA A 58 4.09 25.61 -3.03
CA ALA A 58 3.67 24.96 -1.79
C ALA A 58 2.14 24.77 -1.67
N ASP A 59 1.36 25.54 -2.43
CA ASP A 59 -0.10 25.41 -2.45
C ASP A 59 -0.62 24.44 -3.52
N SER A 60 0.29 23.96 -4.38
CA SER A 60 -0.07 23.04 -5.46
C SER A 60 -0.48 21.67 -4.91
N THR A 61 -1.46 21.06 -5.55
CA THR A 61 -1.71 19.62 -5.48
C THR A 61 -1.29 19.03 -6.83
N VAL A 62 -0.34 18.11 -6.81
CA VAL A 62 0.26 17.55 -8.02
C VAL A 62 -0.04 16.06 -8.13
N ALA A 63 -0.77 15.68 -9.17
CA ALA A 63 -1.00 14.28 -9.49
C ALA A 63 0.25 13.69 -10.17
N LEU A 64 0.68 12.52 -9.68
CA LEU A 64 1.85 11.81 -10.19
C LEU A 64 1.42 10.42 -10.65
N ARG A 65 1.30 10.20 -11.97
CA ARG A 65 0.81 8.96 -12.57
C ARG A 65 1.95 8.15 -13.15
N GLY A 66 2.14 6.93 -12.69
CA GLY A 66 3.15 6.02 -13.20
C GLY A 66 3.35 4.78 -12.33
N LYS A 67 4.05 3.78 -12.89
CA LYS A 67 4.59 2.65 -12.11
C LYS A 67 5.84 3.10 -11.35
N ASN A 68 6.23 2.33 -10.33
CA ASN A 68 7.49 2.56 -9.64
C ASN A 68 8.64 2.58 -10.66
N SER A 69 9.45 3.60 -10.60
CA SER A 69 10.64 3.79 -11.40
C SER A 69 11.56 4.82 -10.71
N VAL A 70 12.75 4.96 -11.19
CA VAL A 70 13.68 6.00 -10.71
C VAL A 70 13.09 7.37 -10.93
N GLN A 71 12.48 7.62 -12.10
CA GLN A 71 11.79 8.87 -12.43
C GLN A 71 10.63 9.15 -11.46
N MET A 72 9.85 8.11 -11.15
CA MET A 72 8.74 8.22 -10.18
C MET A 72 9.25 8.60 -8.80
N LEU A 73 10.31 7.96 -8.30
CA LEU A 73 10.89 8.24 -6.99
C LEU A 73 11.47 9.66 -6.92
N PHE A 74 12.29 10.07 -7.88
CA PHE A 74 12.86 11.41 -7.90
C PHE A 74 11.81 12.50 -8.03
N SER A 75 10.80 12.30 -8.89
CA SER A 75 9.69 13.24 -9.03
C SER A 75 8.89 13.36 -7.73
N TYR A 76 8.64 12.24 -7.05
CA TYR A 76 7.96 12.21 -5.77
C TYR A 76 8.72 13.05 -4.73
N LEU A 77 10.05 12.85 -4.58
CA LEU A 77 10.88 13.60 -3.63
C LEU A 77 10.95 15.09 -3.98
N ALA A 78 11.13 15.42 -5.26
CA ALA A 78 11.23 16.81 -5.72
C ALA A 78 9.91 17.58 -5.52
N LEU A 79 8.78 16.98 -5.84
CA LEU A 79 7.46 17.60 -5.62
C LEU A 79 7.18 17.80 -4.13
N LEU A 80 7.58 16.87 -3.27
CA LEU A 80 7.54 17.05 -1.82
C LEU A 80 8.39 18.24 -1.38
N GLN A 81 9.60 18.41 -1.93
CA GLN A 81 10.49 19.52 -1.60
C GLN A 81 9.98 20.85 -2.17
N CYS A 82 9.23 20.87 -3.26
CA CYS A 82 8.47 22.04 -3.69
C CYS A 82 7.38 22.44 -2.68
N GLY A 83 7.09 21.60 -1.69
CA GLY A 83 6.02 21.75 -0.72
C GLY A 83 4.64 21.37 -1.24
N ALA A 84 4.56 20.84 -2.44
CA ALA A 84 3.31 20.41 -3.02
C ALA A 84 2.73 19.20 -2.30
N ARG A 85 1.40 19.09 -2.27
CA ARG A 85 0.70 17.86 -1.89
C ARG A 85 0.79 16.90 -3.06
N VAL A 86 1.53 15.80 -2.89
CA VAL A 86 1.74 14.81 -3.95
C VAL A 86 0.63 13.76 -3.91
N LEU A 87 -0.06 13.57 -5.04
CA LEU A 87 -1.11 12.57 -5.23
C LEU A 87 -0.62 11.49 -6.20
N PRO A 88 0.03 10.42 -5.72
CA PRO A 88 0.38 9.30 -6.59
C PRO A 88 -0.90 8.58 -7.05
N LEU A 89 -1.01 8.35 -8.35
CA LEU A 89 -2.17 7.72 -8.98
C LEU A 89 -1.81 6.36 -9.60
N ASN A 90 -2.71 5.41 -9.42
CA ASN A 90 -2.64 4.15 -10.15
C ASN A 90 -2.74 4.44 -11.66
N PRO A 91 -1.77 4.03 -12.49
CA PRO A 91 -1.82 4.24 -13.94
C PRO A 91 -2.97 3.52 -14.63
N GLN A 92 -3.58 2.54 -13.97
CA GLN A 92 -4.74 1.77 -14.47
C GLN A 92 -6.08 2.37 -14.02
N LEU A 93 -6.07 3.51 -13.28
CA LEU A 93 -7.31 4.15 -12.88
C LEU A 93 -8.06 4.64 -14.15
N PRO A 94 -9.35 4.27 -14.33
CA PRO A 94 -10.12 4.69 -15.50
C PRO A 94 -10.16 6.20 -15.66
N ASP A 95 -10.09 6.68 -16.89
CA ASP A 95 -10.07 8.13 -17.19
C ASP A 95 -11.32 8.84 -16.66
N ALA A 96 -12.50 8.25 -16.79
CA ALA A 96 -13.74 8.81 -16.24
C ALA A 96 -13.68 8.99 -14.71
N VAL A 97 -13.03 8.08 -13.98
CA VAL A 97 -12.83 8.22 -12.53
C VAL A 97 -11.81 9.33 -12.25
N THR A 98 -10.75 9.38 -13.03
CA THR A 98 -9.71 10.41 -12.91
C THR A 98 -10.31 11.80 -13.16
N GLU A 99 -11.08 11.98 -14.23
CA GLU A 99 -11.74 13.24 -14.59
C GLU A 99 -12.70 13.73 -13.50
N ALA A 100 -13.45 12.82 -12.88
CA ALA A 100 -14.36 13.17 -11.80
C ALA A 100 -13.64 13.49 -10.48
N LEU A 101 -12.49 12.84 -10.23
CA LEU A 101 -11.78 12.90 -8.96
C LEU A 101 -10.88 14.15 -8.85
N LEU A 102 -10.10 14.46 -9.89
CA LEU A 102 -9.06 15.49 -9.82
C LEU A 102 -9.57 16.89 -9.46
N PRO A 103 -10.73 17.37 -9.95
CA PRO A 103 -11.29 18.65 -9.54
C PRO A 103 -11.62 18.71 -8.05
N SER A 104 -12.25 17.62 -7.51
CA SER A 104 -12.62 17.54 -6.09
C SER A 104 -11.41 17.51 -5.15
N LEU A 105 -10.24 17.16 -5.66
CA LEU A 105 -8.97 17.17 -4.92
C LEU A 105 -8.16 18.43 -5.16
N SER A 106 -8.69 19.41 -5.92
CA SER A 106 -8.01 20.67 -6.26
C SER A 106 -6.65 20.43 -6.90
N VAL A 107 -6.54 19.44 -7.79
CA VAL A 107 -5.31 19.12 -8.51
C VAL A 107 -5.02 20.23 -9.52
N THR A 108 -3.86 20.85 -9.40
CA THR A 108 -3.41 21.97 -10.24
C THR A 108 -2.50 21.52 -11.38
N HIS A 109 -1.64 20.54 -11.12
CA HIS A 109 -0.63 20.05 -12.05
C HIS A 109 -0.63 18.51 -12.09
N GLY A 110 -0.14 17.96 -13.20
CA GLY A 110 0.00 16.51 -13.36
C GLY A 110 1.28 16.12 -14.08
N LEU A 111 2.04 15.22 -13.51
CA LEU A 111 3.16 14.54 -14.15
C LEU A 111 2.76 13.10 -14.50
N CYS A 112 2.81 12.78 -15.80
CA CYS A 112 2.54 11.43 -16.30
C CYS A 112 3.83 10.81 -16.83
N LEU A 113 4.16 9.61 -16.34
CA LEU A 113 5.34 8.87 -16.79
C LEU A 113 4.99 7.74 -17.79
N ASN A 114 3.76 7.74 -18.28
CA ASN A 114 3.23 6.76 -19.24
C ASN A 114 2.22 7.47 -20.14
N ASP A 115 2.62 8.13 -21.12
CA ASP A 115 1.92 8.80 -22.27
C ASP A 115 0.38 9.03 -22.22
N ASN A 116 -0.25 8.92 -21.04
CA ASN A 116 -1.67 9.18 -20.87
C ASN A 116 -1.90 10.69 -20.68
N PRO A 117 -2.73 11.34 -21.48
CA PRO A 117 -3.01 12.77 -21.34
C PRO A 117 -3.73 13.09 -20.03
N TRP A 118 -3.57 14.33 -19.55
CA TRP A 118 -4.33 14.88 -18.44
C TRP A 118 -5.61 15.56 -18.93
N PRO A 119 -6.70 15.59 -18.11
CA PRO A 119 -7.84 16.44 -18.38
C PRO A 119 -7.44 17.92 -18.50
N ASN A 120 -8.16 18.70 -19.31
CA ASN A 120 -7.84 20.11 -19.62
C ASN A 120 -7.68 21.04 -18.39
N ALA A 121 -8.26 20.69 -17.26
CA ALA A 121 -8.15 21.45 -16.00
C ALA A 121 -6.80 21.27 -15.28
N VAL A 122 -6.00 20.29 -15.66
CA VAL A 122 -4.71 19.95 -15.03
C VAL A 122 -3.58 20.38 -15.93
N ARG A 123 -2.66 21.22 -15.42
CA ARG A 123 -1.46 21.63 -16.18
C ARG A 123 -0.48 20.47 -16.27
N PRO A 124 -0.14 20.00 -17.47
CA PRO A 124 0.86 18.95 -17.61
C PRO A 124 2.25 19.47 -17.23
N LEU A 125 2.97 18.66 -16.45
CA LEU A 125 4.38 18.89 -16.13
C LEU A 125 5.25 18.04 -17.05
N SER A 126 6.37 18.60 -17.48
CA SER A 126 7.46 17.87 -18.14
C SER A 126 8.49 17.43 -17.10
N LEU A 127 9.16 16.32 -17.37
CA LEU A 127 10.26 15.82 -16.55
C LEU A 127 11.61 16.18 -17.19
N ALA A 128 12.51 16.81 -16.42
CA ALA A 128 13.89 16.95 -16.86
C ALA A 128 14.62 15.60 -16.86
N PRO A 129 15.60 15.40 -17.75
CA PRO A 129 16.42 14.20 -17.74
C PRO A 129 17.08 13.97 -16.37
N ILE A 130 17.08 12.71 -15.93
CA ILE A 130 17.83 12.31 -14.74
C ILE A 130 19.28 12.06 -15.19
N SER A 131 20.19 12.88 -14.68
CA SER A 131 21.63 12.75 -14.94
C SER A 131 22.19 11.54 -14.18
N LEU A 132 23.08 10.77 -14.80
CA LEU A 132 23.78 9.68 -14.11
C LEU A 132 24.71 10.23 -13.00
N PRO A 133 24.93 9.48 -11.90
CA PRO A 133 25.72 9.96 -10.75
C PRO A 133 27.16 10.34 -11.08
N SER A 134 27.73 9.80 -12.15
CA SER A 134 29.08 10.06 -12.65
C SER A 134 29.20 11.27 -13.60
N GLY A 135 28.10 11.94 -13.89
CA GLY A 135 28.09 13.14 -14.74
C GLY A 135 28.69 14.34 -14.01
N SER A 136 29.52 15.09 -14.75
CA SER A 136 30.20 16.32 -14.37
C SER A 136 29.45 17.20 -13.38
N LEU A 137 30.16 17.72 -12.40
CA LEU A 137 29.73 18.75 -11.45
C LEU A 137 28.87 19.80 -12.16
N LEU A 138 27.63 19.98 -11.72
CA LEU A 138 26.90 21.20 -11.99
C LEU A 138 27.78 22.36 -11.51
N SER A 139 27.91 23.42 -12.28
CA SER A 139 28.65 24.59 -11.80
C SER A 139 28.04 25.08 -10.49
N ASP A 140 28.85 25.58 -9.58
CA ASP A 140 28.41 26.09 -8.25
C ASP A 140 27.25 27.10 -8.40
N ASP A 141 27.20 27.84 -9.51
CA ASP A 141 26.11 28.73 -9.87
C ASP A 141 24.74 28.03 -10.06
N ILE A 142 24.71 26.79 -10.50
CA ILE A 142 23.48 26.01 -10.64
C ILE A 142 23.08 25.44 -9.28
N GLU A 143 24.03 25.01 -8.46
CA GLU A 143 23.74 24.54 -7.09
C GLU A 143 23.13 25.66 -6.23
N GLU A 144 23.62 26.90 -6.37
CA GLU A 144 23.09 28.05 -5.63
C GLU A 144 21.69 28.44 -6.11
N ARG A 145 21.44 28.38 -7.43
CA ARG A 145 20.11 28.65 -8.04
C ARG A 145 19.09 27.56 -7.79
N CYS A 146 19.51 26.32 -7.56
CA CYS A 146 18.62 25.18 -7.30
C CYS A 146 18.21 25.05 -5.84
N ARG A 147 18.74 25.86 -4.93
CA ARG A 147 18.31 25.87 -3.53
C ARG A 147 16.89 26.44 -3.44
N ALA A 148 15.91 25.56 -3.36
CA ALA A 148 14.54 25.96 -3.09
C ALA A 148 14.48 26.58 -1.68
N ASP A 149 13.90 27.78 -1.57
CA ASP A 149 13.75 28.53 -0.31
C ASP A 149 12.80 27.87 0.69
N LEU A 150 12.17 26.74 0.33
CA LEU A 150 11.19 26.10 1.18
C LEU A 150 11.86 25.31 2.30
N ARG A 151 11.71 25.78 3.53
CA ARG A 151 12.22 25.12 4.72
C ARG A 151 11.41 23.86 5.04
N TRP A 152 12.10 22.86 5.57
CA TRP A 152 11.49 21.67 6.14
C TRP A 152 10.49 22.00 7.25
N GLN A 153 9.29 21.45 7.17
CA GLN A 153 8.25 21.56 8.20
C GLN A 153 7.55 20.20 8.31
N ALA A 154 7.76 19.52 9.41
CA ALA A 154 7.25 18.16 9.63
C ALA A 154 5.70 18.08 9.58
N ASP A 155 5.01 19.13 10.04
CA ASP A 155 3.54 19.15 10.10
C ASP A 155 2.87 19.56 8.76
N ARG A 156 3.64 19.91 7.75
CA ARG A 156 3.10 20.21 6.43
C ARG A 156 2.50 18.96 5.80
N LEU A 157 1.39 19.12 5.06
CA LEU A 157 0.83 18.05 4.24
C LEU A 157 1.83 17.65 3.14
N ALA A 158 2.13 16.36 3.08
CA ALA A 158 3.06 15.76 2.14
C ALA A 158 2.32 15.07 0.99
N THR A 159 1.41 14.17 1.33
CA THR A 159 0.79 13.29 0.35
C THR A 159 -0.72 13.22 0.49
N LEU A 160 -1.36 12.96 -0.64
CA LEU A 160 -2.73 12.51 -0.73
C LEU A 160 -2.72 11.07 -1.23
N THR A 161 -3.32 10.16 -0.48
CA THR A 161 -3.35 8.73 -0.85
C THR A 161 -4.79 8.28 -1.03
N LEU A 162 -5.11 7.75 -2.21
CA LEU A 162 -6.47 7.27 -2.48
C LEU A 162 -6.76 5.97 -1.74
N THR A 163 -7.93 5.89 -1.15
CA THR A 163 -8.49 4.68 -0.56
C THR A 163 -9.88 4.40 -1.13
N SER A 164 -10.25 3.12 -1.24
CA SER A 164 -11.58 2.72 -1.71
C SER A 164 -12.63 3.19 -0.72
N GLY A 165 -13.44 4.17 -1.13
CA GLY A 165 -14.59 4.62 -0.35
C GLY A 165 -15.73 3.62 -0.40
N SER A 166 -16.47 3.44 0.70
CA SER A 166 -17.71 2.66 0.75
C SER A 166 -18.81 3.20 -0.20
N SER A 167 -18.70 4.47 -0.60
CA SER A 167 -19.62 5.17 -1.51
C SER A 167 -19.29 5.04 -3.00
N GLY A 168 -18.27 4.26 -3.37
CA GLY A 168 -17.86 4.02 -4.75
C GLY A 168 -16.79 4.98 -5.30
N MET A 169 -16.74 6.25 -4.87
CA MET A 169 -15.67 7.18 -5.24
C MET A 169 -14.52 7.10 -4.22
N PRO A 170 -13.25 7.04 -4.68
CA PRO A 170 -12.11 7.05 -3.79
C PRO A 170 -12.06 8.30 -2.92
N LYS A 171 -11.63 8.13 -1.66
CA LYS A 171 -11.33 9.24 -0.74
C LYS A 171 -9.82 9.49 -0.76
N ALA A 172 -9.41 10.75 -0.64
CA ALA A 172 -8.00 11.12 -0.55
C ALA A 172 -7.63 11.35 0.92
N VAL A 173 -6.80 10.49 1.46
CA VAL A 173 -6.25 10.59 2.82
C VAL A 173 -5.03 11.49 2.79
N ALA A 174 -5.02 12.56 3.57
CA ALA A 174 -3.97 13.56 3.60
C ALA A 174 -2.98 13.31 4.76
N HIS A 175 -1.73 13.03 4.45
CA HIS A 175 -0.69 12.78 5.45
C HIS A 175 0.31 13.93 5.53
N THR A 176 0.76 14.22 6.76
CA THR A 176 1.91 15.08 7.00
C THR A 176 3.22 14.29 6.89
N PHE A 177 4.34 15.01 6.77
CA PHE A 177 5.67 14.39 6.88
C PHE A 177 5.86 13.71 8.24
N ALA A 178 5.39 14.36 9.32
CA ALA A 178 5.46 13.81 10.67
C ALA A 178 4.73 12.46 10.80
N ALA A 179 3.52 12.34 10.22
CA ALA A 179 2.75 11.10 10.26
C ALA A 179 3.49 9.96 9.52
N HIS A 180 4.05 10.24 8.35
CA HIS A 180 4.84 9.25 7.61
C HIS A 180 6.11 8.82 8.36
N LEU A 181 6.87 9.77 8.92
CA LEU A 181 8.08 9.47 9.69
C LEU A 181 7.77 8.68 10.96
N SER A 182 6.70 9.04 11.68
CA SER A 182 6.24 8.31 12.86
C SER A 182 5.81 6.88 12.49
N SER A 183 5.14 6.71 11.33
CA SER A 183 4.79 5.38 10.83
C SER A 183 6.03 4.56 10.48
N ALA A 184 7.00 5.16 9.84
CA ALA A 184 8.27 4.51 9.49
C ALA A 184 9.02 4.06 10.74
N GLU A 185 9.12 4.92 11.77
CA GLU A 185 9.83 4.64 13.02
C GLU A 185 9.34 3.37 13.71
N GLY A 186 8.02 3.17 13.79
CA GLY A 186 7.46 1.97 14.40
C GLY A 186 7.91 0.68 13.71
N VAL A 187 7.93 0.65 12.38
CA VAL A 187 8.37 -0.52 11.61
C VAL A 187 9.88 -0.70 11.65
N VAL A 188 10.63 0.39 11.53
CA VAL A 188 12.10 0.38 11.62
C VAL A 188 12.57 -0.21 12.94
N ARG A 189 11.99 0.22 14.07
CA ARG A 189 12.31 -0.32 15.40
C ARG A 189 11.95 -1.80 15.50
N MET A 190 10.76 -2.18 15.04
CA MET A 190 10.27 -3.56 15.12
C MET A 190 11.14 -4.53 14.31
N MET A 191 11.53 -4.16 13.09
CA MET A 191 12.31 -5.01 12.19
C MET A 191 13.82 -4.86 12.37
N ALA A 192 14.27 -3.96 13.26
CA ALA A 192 15.69 -3.58 13.42
C ALA A 192 16.37 -3.15 12.11
N PHE A 193 15.60 -2.49 11.21
CA PHE A 193 16.09 -1.99 9.95
C PHE A 193 17.03 -0.80 10.15
N SER A 194 18.18 -0.80 9.49
CA SER A 194 19.27 0.14 9.76
C SER A 194 19.92 0.66 8.47
N ALA A 195 20.85 1.62 8.61
CA ALA A 195 21.60 2.21 7.50
C ALA A 195 22.40 1.18 6.68
N SER A 196 22.74 0.03 7.26
CA SER A 196 23.48 -1.06 6.57
C SER A 196 22.58 -1.97 5.74
N ASP A 197 21.27 -1.79 5.79
CA ASP A 197 20.29 -2.63 5.12
C ASP A 197 19.79 -2.00 3.81
N SER A 198 19.10 -2.82 3.01
CA SER A 198 18.48 -2.40 1.76
C SER A 198 17.03 -2.87 1.69
N TRP A 199 16.16 -2.05 1.11
CA TRP A 199 14.74 -2.35 0.93
C TRP A 199 14.32 -2.17 -0.52
N LEU A 200 13.73 -3.21 -1.12
CA LEU A 200 13.16 -3.09 -2.47
C LEU A 200 11.89 -2.23 -2.44
N LEU A 201 11.76 -1.28 -3.36
CA LEU A 201 10.50 -0.56 -3.62
C LEU A 201 9.53 -1.47 -4.38
N SER A 202 9.11 -2.55 -3.70
CA SER A 202 8.30 -3.65 -4.24
C SER A 202 6.82 -3.31 -4.38
N LEU A 203 6.32 -2.35 -3.60
CA LEU A 203 4.91 -1.96 -3.59
C LEU A 203 4.71 -0.59 -4.22
N PRO A 204 3.59 -0.35 -4.96
CA PRO A 204 3.39 0.90 -5.68
C PRO A 204 3.30 2.13 -4.77
N LEU A 205 3.86 3.25 -5.23
CA LEU A 205 3.80 4.53 -4.52
C LEU A 205 2.38 5.12 -4.42
N PHE A 206 1.46 4.71 -5.27
CA PHE A 206 0.05 5.11 -5.15
C PHE A 206 -0.70 4.38 -4.02
N HIS A 207 -0.05 3.44 -3.32
CA HIS A 207 -0.52 2.86 -2.07
C HIS A 207 0.36 3.32 -0.91
N VAL A 208 -0.25 3.49 0.25
CA VAL A 208 0.47 3.88 1.48
C VAL A 208 1.57 2.88 1.86
N SER A 209 1.44 1.61 1.47
CA SER A 209 2.46 0.59 1.70
C SER A 209 3.75 0.84 0.91
N GLY A 210 3.65 1.30 -0.33
CA GLY A 210 4.81 1.72 -1.14
C GLY A 210 5.45 3.00 -0.60
N GLN A 211 4.64 3.99 -0.23
CA GLN A 211 5.12 5.20 0.45
C GLN A 211 5.83 4.84 1.75
N GLY A 212 5.28 3.90 2.53
CA GLY A 212 5.90 3.42 3.76
C GLY A 212 7.32 2.86 3.58
N ILE A 213 7.62 2.23 2.42
CA ILE A 213 9.00 1.80 2.10
C ILE A 213 9.91 3.02 1.96
N VAL A 214 9.48 4.03 1.19
CA VAL A 214 10.25 5.28 0.99
C VAL A 214 10.51 5.97 2.33
N TRP A 215 9.51 6.07 3.20
CA TRP A 215 9.69 6.75 4.49
C TRP A 215 10.57 5.98 5.47
N ARG A 216 10.59 4.63 5.45
CA ARG A 216 11.53 3.79 6.24
C ARG A 216 12.95 3.99 5.78
N TRP A 217 13.18 4.01 4.47
CA TRP A 217 14.47 4.34 3.88
C TRP A 217 14.97 5.72 4.30
N LEU A 218 14.13 6.76 4.13
CA LEU A 218 14.45 8.13 4.51
C LEU A 218 14.70 8.30 6.02
N ALA A 219 14.02 7.54 6.86
CA ALA A 219 14.16 7.60 8.31
C ALA A 219 15.50 7.01 8.82
N THR A 220 16.13 6.11 8.06
CA THR A 220 17.30 5.35 8.50
C THR A 220 18.60 5.66 7.78
N GLY A 221 18.54 6.32 6.62
CA GLY A 221 19.69 6.49 5.75
C GLY A 221 20.18 5.19 5.09
N ALA A 222 19.32 4.17 5.03
CA ALA A 222 19.57 2.88 4.40
C ALA A 222 19.70 3.00 2.86
N THR A 223 19.64 1.86 2.16
CA THR A 223 19.59 1.81 0.70
C THR A 223 18.18 1.47 0.23
N ILE A 224 17.59 2.29 -0.67
CA ILE A 224 16.40 1.87 -1.42
C ILE A 224 16.82 1.25 -2.76
N VAL A 225 16.13 0.17 -3.16
CA VAL A 225 16.38 -0.50 -4.43
C VAL A 225 15.17 -0.33 -5.33
N VAL A 226 15.38 0.13 -6.57
CA VAL A 226 14.34 0.34 -7.59
C VAL A 226 14.72 -0.42 -8.84
N ARG A 227 13.97 -1.47 -9.18
CA ARG A 227 14.15 -2.34 -10.35
C ARG A 227 12.79 -2.60 -11.00
N ALA A 228 12.28 -1.57 -11.67
CA ALA A 228 10.87 -1.50 -12.11
C ALA A 228 10.46 -2.54 -13.16
N HIS A 229 11.40 -2.99 -13.99
CA HIS A 229 11.13 -3.85 -15.15
C HIS A 229 11.61 -5.28 -14.97
N GLN A 230 12.12 -5.62 -13.78
CA GLN A 230 12.62 -6.95 -13.48
C GLN A 230 11.54 -7.82 -12.82
N PRO A 231 11.53 -9.13 -13.05
CA PRO A 231 10.76 -10.07 -12.23
C PRO A 231 11.13 -9.93 -10.76
N LEU A 232 10.22 -10.26 -9.84
CA LEU A 232 10.35 -9.98 -8.42
C LEU A 232 11.61 -10.64 -7.79
N ASP A 233 11.93 -11.85 -8.18
CA ASP A 233 13.13 -12.59 -7.77
C ASP A 233 14.41 -11.84 -8.11
N SER A 234 14.53 -11.43 -9.38
CA SER A 234 15.66 -10.65 -9.88
C SER A 234 15.71 -9.26 -9.27
N ALA A 235 14.55 -8.63 -9.04
CA ALA A 235 14.46 -7.32 -8.40
C ALA A 235 14.90 -7.35 -6.93
N LEU A 236 14.69 -8.46 -6.23
CA LEU A 236 15.08 -8.69 -4.83
C LEU A 236 16.57 -9.03 -4.66
N ARG A 237 17.32 -9.26 -5.74
CA ARG A 237 18.75 -9.53 -5.66
C ARG A 237 19.45 -8.46 -4.83
N ASP A 238 20.24 -8.89 -3.85
CA ASP A 238 21.00 -8.04 -2.91
C ASP A 238 20.14 -7.18 -1.95
N CYS A 239 18.82 -7.37 -1.92
CA CYS A 239 17.95 -6.73 -0.94
C CYS A 239 17.93 -7.52 0.36
N THR A 240 18.05 -6.81 1.50
CA THR A 240 17.93 -7.42 2.82
C THR A 240 16.48 -7.47 3.30
N HIS A 241 15.65 -6.53 2.87
CA HIS A 241 14.25 -6.40 3.28
C HIS A 241 13.32 -6.20 2.08
N ALA A 242 12.08 -6.68 2.23
CA ALA A 242 11.01 -6.40 1.29
C ALA A 242 9.66 -6.23 2.01
N SER A 243 8.76 -5.45 1.41
CA SER A 243 7.34 -5.49 1.73
C SER A 243 6.63 -6.25 0.63
N LEU A 244 5.88 -7.29 0.99
CA LEU A 244 5.23 -8.17 0.03
C LEU A 244 3.76 -8.39 0.42
N VAL A 245 2.94 -8.69 -0.57
CA VAL A 245 1.65 -9.32 -0.32
C VAL A 245 1.81 -10.85 -0.29
N PRO A 246 0.93 -11.60 0.39
CA PRO A 246 1.08 -13.05 0.53
C PRO A 246 1.27 -13.79 -0.80
N THR A 247 0.57 -13.39 -1.86
CA THR A 247 0.70 -14.01 -3.20
C THR A 247 2.07 -13.81 -3.83
N GLN A 248 2.75 -12.70 -3.56
CA GLN A 248 4.11 -12.48 -4.04
C GLN A 248 5.11 -13.40 -3.33
N LEU A 249 5.01 -13.53 -2.01
CA LEU A 249 5.84 -14.46 -1.25
C LEU A 249 5.57 -15.91 -1.65
N TRP A 250 4.30 -16.25 -1.84
CA TRP A 250 3.92 -17.59 -2.29
C TRP A 250 4.60 -17.97 -3.63
N ARG A 251 4.63 -17.06 -4.62
CA ARG A 251 5.32 -17.30 -5.90
C ARG A 251 6.81 -17.54 -5.71
N LEU A 252 7.49 -16.71 -4.93
CA LEU A 252 8.92 -16.88 -4.65
C LEU A 252 9.22 -18.23 -3.99
N LEU A 253 8.34 -18.69 -3.11
CA LEU A 253 8.50 -19.99 -2.43
C LEU A 253 8.19 -21.18 -3.33
N SER A 254 7.14 -21.08 -4.17
CA SER A 254 6.72 -22.16 -5.05
C SER A 254 7.72 -22.40 -6.20
N GLU A 255 8.41 -21.36 -6.63
CA GLU A 255 9.45 -21.42 -7.67
C GLU A 255 10.85 -21.65 -7.10
N ASP A 256 10.98 -21.73 -5.75
CA ASP A 256 12.24 -21.89 -4.99
C ASP A 256 13.32 -20.84 -5.32
N ILE A 257 12.88 -19.58 -5.49
CA ILE A 257 13.72 -18.47 -5.95
C ILE A 257 13.90 -17.37 -4.90
N LEU A 258 13.90 -17.73 -3.60
CA LEU A 258 14.20 -16.76 -2.55
C LEU A 258 15.65 -16.27 -2.63
N PRO A 259 15.92 -14.96 -2.75
CA PRO A 259 17.29 -14.45 -2.79
C PRO A 259 18.02 -14.66 -1.47
N ALA A 260 19.29 -15.09 -1.55
CA ALA A 260 20.12 -15.40 -0.38
C ALA A 260 20.37 -14.21 0.56
N ALA A 261 20.33 -12.96 0.03
CA ALA A 261 20.52 -11.75 0.82
C ALA A 261 19.27 -11.34 1.62
N LEU A 262 18.10 -11.89 1.29
CA LEU A 262 16.82 -11.50 1.89
C LEU A 262 16.73 -12.02 3.32
N LYS A 263 16.77 -11.11 4.29
CA LYS A 263 16.71 -11.42 5.73
C LYS A 263 15.28 -11.41 6.27
N ALA A 264 14.47 -10.45 5.80
CA ALA A 264 13.16 -10.20 6.35
C ALA A 264 12.13 -9.70 5.34
N VAL A 265 10.88 -10.11 5.51
CA VAL A 265 9.73 -9.61 4.74
C VAL A 265 8.66 -9.07 5.68
N LEU A 266 8.09 -7.93 5.32
CA LEU A 266 6.88 -7.39 5.94
C LEU A 266 5.69 -7.74 5.05
N LEU A 267 4.80 -8.58 5.57
CA LEU A 267 3.58 -9.04 4.91
C LEU A 267 2.37 -8.23 5.38
N GLY A 268 1.50 -7.89 4.47
CA GLY A 268 0.28 -7.15 4.79
C GLY A 268 -0.67 -7.04 3.60
N GLY A 269 -1.74 -6.28 3.78
CA GLY A 269 -2.72 -5.99 2.73
C GLY A 269 -3.77 -7.07 2.49
N ALA A 270 -3.54 -8.30 2.96
CA ALA A 270 -4.48 -9.42 2.90
C ALA A 270 -4.25 -10.35 4.10
N MET A 271 -5.11 -11.34 4.27
CA MET A 271 -4.88 -12.43 5.24
C MET A 271 -3.61 -13.18 4.89
N ILE A 272 -2.80 -13.48 5.90
CA ILE A 272 -1.50 -14.12 5.75
C ILE A 272 -1.61 -15.58 6.20
N PRO A 273 -1.53 -16.56 5.28
CA PRO A 273 -1.56 -17.97 5.62
C PRO A 273 -0.35 -18.36 6.48
N GLN A 274 -0.57 -19.09 7.59
CA GLN A 274 0.50 -19.53 8.48
C GLN A 274 1.51 -20.46 7.79
N ALA A 275 1.02 -21.37 6.95
CA ALA A 275 1.90 -22.27 6.19
C ALA A 275 2.90 -21.52 5.30
N LEU A 276 2.48 -20.35 4.75
CA LEU A 276 3.33 -19.49 3.92
C LEU A 276 4.49 -18.91 4.73
N THR A 277 4.21 -18.38 5.91
CA THR A 277 5.25 -17.81 6.77
C THR A 277 6.19 -18.88 7.32
N GLN A 278 5.66 -20.06 7.68
CA GLN A 278 6.47 -21.20 8.15
C GLN A 278 7.45 -21.67 7.06
N GLN A 279 7.03 -21.72 5.79
CA GLN A 279 7.91 -22.10 4.68
C GLN A 279 9.03 -21.07 4.46
N ALA A 280 8.75 -19.78 4.57
CA ALA A 280 9.76 -18.73 4.44
C ALA A 280 10.75 -18.74 5.61
N GLU A 281 10.25 -18.86 6.85
CA GLU A 281 11.07 -18.96 8.06
C GLU A 281 12.01 -20.20 8.01
N ALA A 282 11.52 -21.34 7.50
CA ALA A 282 12.33 -22.53 7.30
C ALA A 282 13.48 -22.34 6.29
N ARG A 283 13.35 -21.33 5.39
CA ARG A 283 14.40 -20.92 4.43
C ARG A 283 15.24 -19.75 4.94
N GLY A 284 15.10 -19.36 6.21
CA GLY A 284 15.91 -18.32 6.86
C GLY A 284 15.40 -16.90 6.66
N VAL A 285 14.21 -16.69 6.05
CA VAL A 285 13.61 -15.37 5.87
C VAL A 285 12.63 -15.08 6.98
N SER A 286 12.92 -14.10 7.84
CA SER A 286 12.03 -13.65 8.92
C SER A 286 10.76 -13.02 8.38
N CYS A 287 9.60 -13.53 8.74
CA CYS A 287 8.31 -13.00 8.33
C CYS A 287 7.68 -12.12 9.40
N TRP A 288 7.29 -10.92 9.04
CA TRP A 288 6.54 -10.00 9.88
C TRP A 288 5.14 -9.83 9.34
N CYS A 289 4.13 -10.12 10.17
CA CYS A 289 2.73 -10.06 9.80
C CYS A 289 2.13 -8.76 10.31
N GLY A 290 1.66 -7.89 9.41
CA GLY A 290 1.17 -6.56 9.73
C GLY A 290 -0.30 -6.34 9.39
N TYR A 291 -1.00 -5.65 10.28
CA TYR A 291 -2.28 -5.00 10.05
C TYR A 291 -2.08 -3.50 9.92
N GLY A 292 -2.72 -2.88 8.97
CA GLY A 292 -2.64 -1.45 8.77
C GLY A 292 -3.62 -0.94 7.72
N LEU A 293 -3.73 0.37 7.64
CA LEU A 293 -4.67 1.06 6.77
C LEU A 293 -4.08 2.38 6.28
N THR A 294 -4.70 2.92 5.25
CA THR A 294 -4.23 4.16 4.62
C THR A 294 -4.23 5.31 5.62
N GLU A 295 -5.25 5.40 6.44
CA GLU A 295 -5.46 6.47 7.41
C GLU A 295 -4.40 6.53 8.53
N LEU A 296 -3.62 5.45 8.73
CA LEU A 296 -2.48 5.41 9.66
C LEU A 296 -1.10 5.40 8.97
N ALA A 297 -1.00 5.91 7.78
CA ALA A 297 0.24 5.96 7.03
C ALA A 297 0.96 4.59 6.92
N SER A 298 0.26 3.48 6.94
CA SER A 298 0.65 2.09 6.69
C SER A 298 0.34 1.14 7.87
N THR A 299 1.35 0.61 8.56
CA THR A 299 1.23 -0.48 9.55
C THR A 299 0.81 0.03 10.92
N ALA A 300 -0.28 -0.48 11.47
CA ALA A 300 -0.76 -0.17 12.82
C ALA A 300 -0.23 -1.17 13.86
N CYS A 301 -0.47 -2.46 13.64
CA CYS A 301 0.02 -3.55 14.47
C CYS A 301 0.88 -4.48 13.62
N ALA A 302 1.87 -5.11 14.22
CA ALA A 302 2.60 -6.18 13.58
C ALA A 302 3.32 -7.06 14.61
N LYS A 303 3.62 -8.30 14.21
CA LYS A 303 4.45 -9.24 14.95
C LYS A 303 5.30 -10.08 14.01
N ARG A 304 6.35 -10.68 14.54
CA ARG A 304 7.02 -11.78 13.83
C ARG A 304 6.08 -12.99 13.75
N ALA A 305 6.08 -13.70 12.65
CA ALA A 305 5.29 -14.88 12.47
C ALA A 305 5.67 -15.95 13.54
N ASP A 306 4.69 -16.43 14.27
CA ASP A 306 4.85 -17.37 15.39
C ASP A 306 3.87 -18.56 15.30
N GLY A 307 3.24 -18.73 14.14
CA GLY A 307 2.23 -19.78 13.93
C GLY A 307 0.86 -19.49 14.54
N ARG A 308 0.63 -18.30 15.13
CA ARG A 308 -0.67 -17.84 15.62
C ARG A 308 -1.31 -16.83 14.71
N SER A 309 -2.64 -16.72 14.74
CA SER A 309 -3.43 -15.93 13.80
C SER A 309 -3.52 -14.43 14.09
N GLY A 310 -3.02 -13.95 15.24
CA GLY A 310 -3.07 -12.54 15.61
C GLY A 310 -2.13 -11.65 14.79
N VAL A 311 -2.29 -10.34 14.93
CA VAL A 311 -1.48 -9.31 14.27
C VAL A 311 -0.53 -8.61 15.25
N GLY A 312 -0.35 -9.17 16.47
CA GLY A 312 0.54 -8.64 17.49
C GLY A 312 -0.04 -7.42 18.22
N LEU A 313 0.88 -6.55 18.65
CA LEU A 313 0.58 -5.32 19.38
C LEU A 313 0.72 -4.07 18.53
N PRO A 314 0.14 -2.94 18.96
CA PRO A 314 0.36 -1.64 18.30
C PRO A 314 1.85 -1.30 18.26
N LEU A 315 2.31 -0.83 17.11
CA LEU A 315 3.67 -0.34 16.98
C LEU A 315 3.83 1.00 17.71
N HIS A 316 5.06 1.41 17.94
CA HIS A 316 5.36 2.69 18.59
C HIS A 316 4.59 3.86 17.94
N GLY A 317 4.04 4.76 18.78
CA GLY A 317 3.28 5.92 18.34
C GLY A 317 1.82 5.63 17.97
N ARG A 318 1.29 4.42 18.28
CA ARG A 318 -0.10 4.02 18.01
C ARG A 318 -0.78 3.51 19.27
N GLU A 319 -2.04 3.87 19.40
CA GLU A 319 -2.94 3.37 20.44
C GLU A 319 -4.11 2.65 19.77
N ILE A 320 -4.61 1.60 20.40
CA ILE A 320 -5.74 0.80 19.92
C ILE A 320 -6.70 0.54 21.05
N ARG A 321 -7.98 0.65 20.79
CA ARG A 321 -9.04 0.21 21.71
C ARG A 321 -10.18 -0.48 20.96
N LEU A 322 -10.98 -1.23 21.67
CA LEU A 322 -12.17 -1.90 21.16
C LEU A 322 -13.41 -1.21 21.72
N VAL A 323 -14.37 -0.88 20.86
CA VAL A 323 -15.70 -0.36 21.24
C VAL A 323 -16.72 -1.10 20.36
N ASP A 324 -17.65 -1.80 20.98
CA ASP A 324 -18.70 -2.58 20.29
C ASP A 324 -18.14 -3.46 19.15
N ASP A 325 -17.08 -4.21 19.43
CA ASP A 325 -16.32 -5.03 18.48
C ASP A 325 -15.56 -4.23 17.39
N GLU A 326 -15.71 -2.92 17.31
CA GLU A 326 -14.95 -2.08 16.38
C GLU A 326 -13.58 -1.73 16.95
N ILE A 327 -12.55 -1.86 16.11
CA ILE A 327 -11.20 -1.37 16.40
C ILE A 327 -11.16 0.13 16.16
N LEU A 328 -10.77 0.88 17.18
CA LEU A 328 -10.48 2.29 17.09
C LEU A 328 -8.98 2.52 17.24
N LEU A 329 -8.44 3.46 16.47
CA LEU A 329 -7.02 3.77 16.42
C LEU A 329 -6.77 5.25 16.71
N ARG A 330 -5.67 5.53 17.42
CA ARG A 330 -5.18 6.88 17.70
C ARG A 330 -3.65 6.91 17.66
N GLY A 331 -3.06 8.08 17.45
CA GLY A 331 -1.61 8.27 17.57
C GLY A 331 -1.01 9.19 16.52
N SER A 332 0.31 9.35 16.61
CA SER A 332 1.10 10.27 15.78
C SER A 332 1.21 9.86 14.30
N THR A 333 0.70 8.69 13.95
CA THR A 333 0.71 8.15 12.58
C THR A 333 -0.58 8.43 11.82
N LEU A 334 -1.60 8.97 12.52
CA LEU A 334 -2.87 9.33 11.89
C LEU A 334 -2.67 10.40 10.81
N ALA A 335 -3.38 10.25 9.72
CA ALA A 335 -3.53 11.28 8.71
C ALA A 335 -4.16 12.54 9.30
N ALA A 336 -3.87 13.69 8.71
CA ALA A 336 -4.46 14.98 9.11
C ALA A 336 -5.97 15.02 8.84
N GLY A 337 -6.47 14.24 7.90
CA GLY A 337 -7.88 14.19 7.52
C GLY A 337 -8.07 13.64 6.11
N TYR A 338 -9.31 13.71 5.63
CA TYR A 338 -9.62 13.50 4.21
C TYR A 338 -9.56 14.85 3.48
N TRP A 339 -8.88 14.86 2.34
CA TRP A 339 -8.78 16.05 1.49
C TRP A 339 -9.91 16.08 0.47
N ARG A 340 -10.68 17.17 0.46
CA ARG A 340 -11.74 17.38 -0.50
C ARG A 340 -12.03 18.88 -0.69
N ASP A 341 -12.20 19.32 -1.93
CA ASP A 341 -12.56 20.69 -2.31
C ASP A 341 -11.65 21.75 -1.64
N GLY A 342 -10.33 21.45 -1.59
CA GLY A 342 -9.34 22.34 -1.00
C GLY A 342 -9.33 22.39 0.53
N LYS A 343 -10.05 21.47 1.21
CA LYS A 343 -10.20 21.45 2.68
C LYS A 343 -9.89 20.08 3.27
N LEU A 344 -9.44 20.09 4.51
CA LEU A 344 -9.36 18.89 5.35
C LEU A 344 -10.71 18.64 6.03
N ILE A 345 -11.22 17.42 5.86
CA ILE A 345 -12.38 16.90 6.60
C ILE A 345 -11.84 16.06 7.75
N PRO A 346 -12.31 16.26 9.00
CA PRO A 346 -11.83 15.50 10.14
C PRO A 346 -11.89 13.99 9.93
N LEU A 347 -10.86 13.32 10.41
CA LEU A 347 -10.71 11.85 10.34
C LEU A 347 -11.21 11.19 11.63
N VAL A 348 -11.04 11.87 12.76
CA VAL A 348 -11.25 11.35 14.11
C VAL A 348 -12.54 11.91 14.72
N ASP A 349 -13.05 11.20 15.73
CA ASP A 349 -14.13 11.68 16.60
C ASP A 349 -13.65 12.79 17.57
N ASP A 350 -14.55 13.31 18.41
CA ASP A 350 -14.27 14.38 19.36
C ASP A 350 -13.22 13.99 20.42
N ASP A 351 -13.02 12.68 20.68
CA ASP A 351 -12.02 12.13 21.59
C ASP A 351 -10.68 11.82 20.89
N GLY A 352 -10.57 12.11 19.59
CA GLY A 352 -9.37 11.89 18.79
C GLY A 352 -9.16 10.46 18.31
N TRP A 353 -10.21 9.63 18.28
CA TRP A 353 -10.15 8.27 17.82
C TRP A 353 -10.66 8.14 16.38
N PHE A 354 -9.93 7.36 15.59
CA PHE A 354 -10.32 6.97 14.25
C PHE A 354 -11.13 5.67 14.28
N HIS A 355 -12.33 5.69 13.72
CA HIS A 355 -13.20 4.55 13.55
C HIS A 355 -12.79 3.77 12.30
N THR A 356 -12.16 2.60 12.49
CA THR A 356 -11.61 1.82 11.36
C THR A 356 -12.67 1.09 10.56
N ARG A 357 -13.82 0.82 11.14
CA ARG A 357 -14.85 -0.11 10.66
C ARG A 357 -14.36 -1.55 10.55
N ASP A 358 -13.22 -1.88 11.16
CA ASP A 358 -12.71 -3.23 11.27
C ASP A 358 -13.16 -3.84 12.60
N ARG A 359 -13.67 -5.06 12.55
CA ARG A 359 -13.98 -5.87 13.74
C ARG A 359 -12.71 -6.51 14.26
N GLY A 360 -12.58 -6.54 15.56
CA GLY A 360 -11.44 -7.21 16.18
C GLY A 360 -11.75 -7.70 17.57
N ARG A 361 -10.75 -8.37 18.15
CA ARG A 361 -10.71 -8.75 19.55
C ARG A 361 -9.29 -8.75 20.06
N PHE A 362 -9.13 -8.55 21.35
CA PHE A 362 -7.87 -8.77 22.04
C PHE A 362 -7.94 -10.13 22.76
N ALA A 363 -7.10 -11.06 22.38
CA ALA A 363 -7.04 -12.39 22.97
C ALA A 363 -5.60 -12.93 22.92
N GLU A 364 -5.23 -13.75 23.89
CA GLU A 364 -3.90 -14.38 23.98
C GLU A 364 -2.73 -13.39 23.97
N GLY A 365 -2.97 -12.15 24.45
CA GLY A 365 -1.97 -11.09 24.51
C GLY A 365 -1.73 -10.34 23.21
N GLU A 366 -2.58 -10.52 22.19
CA GLU A 366 -2.46 -9.90 20.89
C GLU A 366 -3.81 -9.53 20.26
N TRP A 367 -3.78 -8.65 19.25
CA TRP A 367 -4.95 -8.25 18.49
C TRP A 367 -5.24 -9.23 17.36
N HIS A 368 -6.52 -9.53 17.16
CA HIS A 368 -7.04 -10.32 16.05
C HIS A 368 -8.00 -9.47 15.23
N ILE A 369 -7.79 -9.43 13.92
CA ILE A 369 -8.68 -8.77 12.97
C ILE A 369 -9.67 -9.81 12.46
N LEU A 370 -10.96 -9.56 12.68
CA LEU A 370 -12.02 -10.51 12.36
C LEU A 370 -12.71 -10.19 11.03
N GLY A 371 -12.46 -9.01 10.45
CA GLY A 371 -13.03 -8.56 9.19
C GLY A 371 -13.59 -7.15 9.27
N ARG A 372 -14.34 -6.74 8.23
CA ARG A 372 -14.96 -5.41 8.14
C ARG A 372 -16.40 -5.45 8.64
N LEU A 373 -16.80 -4.47 9.44
CA LEU A 373 -18.21 -4.29 9.81
C LEU A 373 -19.11 -4.14 8.57
N ASP A 374 -18.61 -3.44 7.55
CA ASP A 374 -19.35 -3.16 6.32
C ASP A 374 -19.51 -4.38 5.39
N ASN A 375 -18.75 -5.46 5.63
CA ASN A 375 -18.80 -6.68 4.81
C ASN A 375 -19.77 -7.72 5.37
N GLN A 376 -20.18 -7.60 6.63
CA GLN A 376 -21.12 -8.53 7.23
C GLN A 376 -22.48 -8.48 6.50
N PHE A 377 -23.04 -9.64 6.28
CA PHE A 377 -24.40 -9.79 5.73
C PHE A 377 -25.16 -10.90 6.45
N PHE A 378 -26.46 -10.97 6.25
CA PHE A 378 -27.32 -11.95 6.91
C PHE A 378 -27.85 -12.98 5.91
N SER A 379 -27.84 -14.25 6.30
CA SER A 379 -28.37 -15.38 5.56
C SER A 379 -29.32 -16.15 6.47
N GLY A 380 -30.61 -16.11 6.19
CA GLY A 380 -31.63 -16.78 7.01
C GLY A 380 -31.66 -16.31 8.47
N GLY A 381 -31.33 -15.04 8.73
CA GLY A 381 -31.26 -14.48 10.07
C GLY A 381 -29.91 -14.65 10.77
N GLU A 382 -29.00 -15.47 10.24
CA GLU A 382 -27.66 -15.68 10.77
C GLU A 382 -26.66 -14.69 10.14
N GLY A 383 -25.82 -14.07 10.98
CA GLY A 383 -24.76 -13.14 10.54
C GLY A 383 -23.59 -13.89 9.91
N ILE A 384 -23.25 -13.56 8.68
CA ILE A 384 -22.08 -14.08 7.98
C ILE A 384 -21.02 -12.99 7.90
N GLN A 385 -19.82 -13.27 8.44
CA GLN A 385 -18.62 -12.50 8.19
C GLN A 385 -17.85 -13.19 7.06
N PRO A 386 -17.76 -12.61 5.85
CA PRO A 386 -17.12 -13.26 4.70
C PRO A 386 -15.69 -13.68 4.95
N GLU A 387 -14.95 -12.86 5.71
CA GLU A 387 -13.55 -13.10 6.05
C GLU A 387 -13.34 -14.41 6.84
N ASN A 388 -14.34 -14.85 7.62
CA ASN A 388 -14.26 -16.14 8.31
C ASN A 388 -14.26 -17.32 7.34
N ILE A 389 -15.08 -17.23 6.28
CA ILE A 389 -15.11 -18.26 5.23
C ILE A 389 -13.84 -18.21 4.39
N GLU A 390 -13.35 -17.01 4.07
CA GLU A 390 -12.10 -16.79 3.35
C GLU A 390 -10.90 -17.36 4.11
N ALA A 391 -10.89 -17.18 5.44
CA ALA A 391 -9.87 -17.74 6.32
C ALA A 391 -9.79 -19.25 6.20
N VAL A 392 -10.92 -19.92 6.21
CA VAL A 392 -10.96 -21.39 6.04
C VAL A 392 -10.50 -21.78 4.65
N LEU A 393 -10.99 -21.11 3.59
CA LEU A 393 -10.58 -21.37 2.20
C LEU A 393 -9.05 -21.27 2.02
N LEU A 394 -8.42 -20.27 2.63
CA LEU A 394 -6.97 -20.04 2.57
C LEU A 394 -6.13 -21.06 3.35
N THR A 395 -6.74 -21.95 4.13
CA THR A 395 -6.02 -23.09 4.73
C THR A 395 -5.87 -24.27 3.77
N HIS A 396 -6.60 -24.26 2.64
CA HIS A 396 -6.41 -25.26 1.59
C HIS A 396 -5.09 -24.98 0.84
N PRO A 397 -4.21 -25.99 0.64
CA PRO A 397 -2.86 -25.78 0.08
C PRO A 397 -2.86 -25.19 -1.33
N ASP A 398 -3.90 -25.45 -2.12
CA ASP A 398 -4.02 -25.01 -3.49
C ASP A 398 -4.85 -23.72 -3.66
N VAL A 399 -5.36 -23.11 -2.61
CA VAL A 399 -6.08 -21.83 -2.65
C VAL A 399 -5.10 -20.68 -2.38
N GLN A 400 -4.87 -19.85 -3.39
CA GLN A 400 -3.95 -18.72 -3.34
C GLN A 400 -4.61 -17.42 -2.88
N GLN A 401 -5.85 -17.19 -3.36
CA GLN A 401 -6.70 -16.06 -2.96
C GLN A 401 -8.14 -16.53 -2.83
N ALA A 402 -8.86 -15.92 -1.90
CA ALA A 402 -10.29 -16.14 -1.73
C ALA A 402 -11.01 -14.80 -1.46
N CYS A 403 -12.17 -14.63 -2.05
CA CYS A 403 -13.08 -13.55 -1.76
C CYS A 403 -14.50 -14.09 -1.73
N VAL A 404 -15.21 -13.84 -0.62
CA VAL A 404 -16.59 -14.26 -0.44
C VAL A 404 -17.49 -13.03 -0.49
N VAL A 405 -18.53 -13.09 -1.33
CA VAL A 405 -19.48 -11.98 -1.51
C VAL A 405 -20.91 -12.48 -1.38
N PRO A 406 -21.84 -11.62 -0.89
CA PRO A 406 -23.26 -11.96 -0.84
C PRO A 406 -23.91 -11.88 -2.23
N VAL A 407 -24.79 -12.83 -2.53
CA VAL A 407 -25.77 -12.77 -3.61
C VAL A 407 -27.17 -12.75 -3.03
N GLU A 408 -28.10 -12.07 -3.70
CA GLU A 408 -29.50 -12.03 -3.27
C GLU A 408 -30.17 -13.43 -3.38
N ASP A 409 -30.90 -13.81 -2.35
CA ASP A 409 -31.64 -15.06 -2.24
C ASP A 409 -33.03 -14.78 -1.66
N VAL A 410 -34.08 -15.32 -2.31
CA VAL A 410 -35.50 -15.01 -1.94
C VAL A 410 -35.86 -15.58 -0.57
N GLU A 411 -35.30 -16.73 -0.20
CA GLU A 411 -35.61 -17.41 1.06
C GLU A 411 -34.71 -16.91 2.21
N PHE A 412 -33.43 -16.73 1.95
CA PHE A 412 -32.43 -16.43 2.97
C PHE A 412 -32.00 -14.97 3.01
N GLY A 413 -32.56 -14.10 2.14
CA GLY A 413 -32.13 -12.71 1.96
C GLY A 413 -30.82 -12.62 1.19
N HIS A 414 -29.74 -13.21 1.72
CA HIS A 414 -28.46 -13.35 1.01
C HIS A 414 -27.85 -14.75 1.24
N ARG A 415 -27.04 -15.17 0.27
CA ARG A 415 -26.22 -16.38 0.37
C ARG A 415 -24.76 -16.07 -0.02
N PRO A 416 -23.78 -16.72 0.62
CA PRO A 416 -22.36 -16.53 0.27
C PRO A 416 -22.03 -17.18 -1.08
N VAL A 417 -21.19 -16.51 -1.88
CA VAL A 417 -20.57 -17.04 -3.09
C VAL A 417 -19.05 -16.85 -2.96
N ALA A 418 -18.29 -17.90 -3.26
CA ALA A 418 -16.84 -17.87 -3.19
C ALA A 418 -16.21 -17.65 -4.58
N VAL A 419 -15.26 -16.73 -4.67
CA VAL A 419 -14.40 -16.52 -5.84
C VAL A 419 -12.97 -16.79 -5.40
N VAL A 420 -12.31 -17.77 -6.02
CA VAL A 420 -11.00 -18.28 -5.56
C VAL A 420 -9.97 -18.29 -6.69
N GLU A 421 -8.73 -17.97 -6.36
CA GLU A 421 -7.58 -18.25 -7.20
C GLU A 421 -6.98 -19.59 -6.78
N LEU A 422 -6.91 -20.52 -7.73
CA LEU A 422 -6.42 -21.87 -7.49
C LEU A 422 -5.05 -22.08 -8.14
N ALA A 423 -4.21 -22.91 -7.52
CA ALA A 423 -3.10 -23.55 -8.19
C ALA A 423 -3.62 -24.50 -9.29
N GLN A 424 -2.80 -24.74 -10.31
CA GLN A 424 -3.22 -25.57 -11.47
C GLN A 424 -3.53 -27.04 -11.14
N THR A 425 -3.30 -27.47 -9.91
CA THR A 425 -3.37 -28.85 -9.43
C THR A 425 -4.74 -29.26 -8.90
N THR A 426 -5.66 -28.31 -8.68
CA THR A 426 -6.96 -28.59 -8.03
C THR A 426 -8.14 -27.98 -8.82
N THR A 427 -9.35 -28.42 -8.48
CA THR A 427 -10.60 -27.98 -9.11
C THR A 427 -11.52 -27.26 -8.09
N LEU A 428 -12.46 -26.45 -8.59
CA LEU A 428 -13.45 -25.78 -7.74
C LEU A 428 -14.31 -26.79 -6.97
N ASP A 429 -14.64 -27.93 -7.58
CA ASP A 429 -15.41 -28.99 -6.92
C ASP A 429 -14.64 -29.63 -5.77
N ALA A 430 -13.35 -29.90 -5.94
CA ALA A 430 -12.50 -30.43 -4.88
C ALA A 430 -12.41 -29.47 -3.69
N VAL A 431 -12.27 -28.15 -3.96
CA VAL A 431 -12.26 -27.12 -2.91
C VAL A 431 -13.62 -27.03 -2.22
N ARG A 432 -14.72 -27.09 -2.96
CA ARG A 432 -16.08 -27.13 -2.40
C ARG A 432 -16.25 -28.32 -1.43
N ASP A 433 -15.92 -29.52 -1.87
CA ASP A 433 -16.12 -30.74 -1.12
C ASP A 433 -15.23 -30.77 0.14
N TRP A 434 -14.03 -30.22 0.03
CA TRP A 434 -13.13 -30.06 1.15
C TRP A 434 -13.63 -29.00 2.17
N LEU A 435 -14.25 -27.90 1.71
CA LEU A 435 -14.74 -26.82 2.55
C LEU A 435 -16.03 -27.18 3.32
N GLN A 436 -16.92 -27.96 2.71
CA GLN A 436 -18.24 -28.25 3.26
C GLN A 436 -18.26 -28.75 4.72
N PRO A 437 -17.44 -29.71 5.14
CA PRO A 437 -17.44 -30.20 6.52
C PRO A 437 -16.87 -29.20 7.54
N GLN A 438 -16.21 -28.16 7.10
CA GLN A 438 -15.54 -27.18 7.96
C GLN A 438 -16.41 -25.95 8.27
N LEU A 439 -17.56 -25.82 7.59
CA LEU A 439 -18.46 -24.67 7.73
C LEU A 439 -19.86 -25.10 8.15
N ALA A 440 -20.51 -24.26 8.97
CA ALA A 440 -21.93 -24.40 9.24
C ALA A 440 -22.74 -24.23 7.94
N GLY A 441 -23.91 -24.86 7.86
CA GLY A 441 -24.72 -24.92 6.63
C GLY A 441 -25.01 -23.56 5.99
N PHE A 442 -25.33 -22.56 6.82
CA PHE A 442 -25.62 -21.20 6.36
C PHE A 442 -24.38 -20.44 5.85
N GLN A 443 -23.18 -20.83 6.27
CA GLN A 443 -21.90 -20.25 5.84
C GLN A 443 -21.38 -20.87 4.54
N ARG A 444 -21.90 -22.01 4.09
CA ARG A 444 -21.41 -22.71 2.90
C ARG A 444 -21.73 -21.91 1.64
N PRO A 445 -20.73 -21.58 0.83
CA PRO A 445 -20.99 -20.91 -0.45
C PRO A 445 -21.89 -21.72 -1.36
N VAL A 446 -22.88 -21.06 -1.95
CA VAL A 446 -23.84 -21.68 -2.88
C VAL A 446 -23.27 -21.81 -4.31
N ALA A 447 -22.21 -21.07 -4.60
CA ALA A 447 -21.49 -21.16 -5.87
C ALA A 447 -19.99 -20.87 -5.64
N TYR A 448 -19.17 -21.43 -6.52
CA TYR A 448 -17.72 -21.25 -6.54
C TYR A 448 -17.30 -20.85 -7.94
N TYR A 449 -16.46 -19.82 -8.04
CA TYR A 449 -15.92 -19.32 -9.30
C TYR A 449 -14.42 -19.18 -9.22
N ALA A 450 -13.75 -19.44 -10.33
CA ALA A 450 -12.34 -19.09 -10.48
C ALA A 450 -12.18 -17.57 -10.59
N LEU A 451 -11.17 -17.01 -9.94
CA LEU A 451 -10.88 -15.58 -10.00
C LEU A 451 -10.47 -15.18 -11.43
N PRO A 452 -11.25 -14.31 -12.10
CA PRO A 452 -10.97 -13.92 -13.47
C PRO A 452 -9.73 -13.00 -13.54
N THR A 453 -8.99 -13.11 -14.66
CA THR A 453 -7.73 -12.39 -14.86
C THR A 453 -7.92 -10.86 -14.79
N GLU A 454 -9.04 -10.34 -15.29
CA GLU A 454 -9.36 -8.91 -15.27
C GLU A 454 -9.50 -8.34 -13.85
N LEU A 455 -9.87 -9.16 -12.86
CA LEU A 455 -9.92 -8.74 -11.46
C LEU A 455 -8.57 -8.83 -10.74
N LYS A 456 -7.60 -9.54 -11.32
CA LYS A 456 -6.23 -9.63 -10.79
C LYS A 456 -5.38 -8.40 -11.10
N ASN A 457 -5.74 -7.63 -12.13
CA ASN A 457 -4.92 -6.55 -12.69
C ASN A 457 -5.06 -5.19 -12.00
N GLY A 458 -5.94 -5.06 -10.98
CA GLY A 458 -6.30 -3.77 -10.39
C GLY A 458 -5.41 -3.28 -9.24
N GLY A 459 -4.46 -4.05 -8.73
CA GLY A 459 -3.67 -3.62 -7.58
C GLY A 459 -3.14 -4.76 -6.71
N ILE A 460 -2.54 -4.38 -5.57
CA ILE A 460 -1.95 -5.30 -4.58
C ILE A 460 -3.04 -6.11 -3.86
N LYS A 461 -4.25 -5.56 -3.77
CA LYS A 461 -5.39 -6.13 -3.02
C LYS A 461 -6.59 -6.31 -3.93
N LEU A 462 -7.19 -7.51 -3.87
CA LEU A 462 -8.44 -7.81 -4.56
C LEU A 462 -9.57 -6.92 -4.03
N SER A 463 -10.26 -6.21 -4.93
CA SER A 463 -11.38 -5.35 -4.57
C SER A 463 -12.65 -6.16 -4.40
N ARG A 464 -13.14 -6.32 -3.15
CA ARG A 464 -14.41 -7.01 -2.85
C ARG A 464 -15.59 -6.41 -3.62
N GLN A 465 -15.61 -5.09 -3.82
CA GLN A 465 -16.67 -4.41 -4.57
C GLN A 465 -16.65 -4.81 -6.05
N GLN A 466 -15.47 -4.91 -6.67
CA GLN A 466 -15.36 -5.37 -8.06
C GLN A 466 -15.77 -6.83 -8.18
N VAL A 467 -15.34 -7.69 -7.24
CA VAL A 467 -15.77 -9.10 -7.19
C VAL A 467 -17.29 -9.20 -7.03
N LYS A 468 -17.89 -8.42 -6.12
CA LYS A 468 -19.34 -8.39 -5.92
C LYS A 468 -20.09 -7.95 -7.19
N SER A 469 -19.60 -6.93 -7.89
CA SER A 469 -20.18 -6.45 -9.14
C SER A 469 -20.08 -7.51 -10.25
N TRP A 470 -18.92 -8.16 -10.36
CA TRP A 470 -18.68 -9.23 -11.33
C TRP A 470 -19.58 -10.45 -11.04
N VAL A 471 -19.64 -10.91 -9.78
CA VAL A 471 -20.53 -12.03 -9.39
C VAL A 471 -22.00 -11.69 -9.68
N LYS A 472 -22.44 -10.46 -9.39
CA LYS A 472 -23.81 -10.02 -9.69
C LYS A 472 -24.14 -10.08 -11.18
N ALA A 473 -23.15 -9.90 -12.06
CA ALA A 473 -23.34 -9.97 -13.51
C ALA A 473 -23.47 -11.41 -14.03
N ILE A 474 -22.76 -12.37 -13.41
CA ILE A 474 -22.70 -13.76 -13.90
C ILE A 474 -23.57 -14.74 -13.11
N TYR A 475 -23.89 -14.44 -11.83
CA TYR A 475 -24.72 -15.31 -11.01
C TYR A 475 -26.16 -15.30 -11.53
N PRO A 476 -26.71 -16.46 -11.90
CA PRO A 476 -28.05 -16.52 -12.49
C PRO A 476 -29.08 -16.01 -11.51
N SER A 477 -29.81 -14.96 -11.88
CA SER A 477 -30.99 -14.48 -11.13
C SER A 477 -32.16 -15.44 -11.32
N SER A 478 -32.02 -16.69 -10.89
CA SER A 478 -33.01 -17.75 -11.11
C SER A 478 -34.31 -17.60 -10.32
N ASN A 479 -34.54 -16.44 -9.67
CA ASN A 479 -35.76 -16.21 -8.87
C ASN A 479 -36.55 -14.93 -9.24
N ARG A 480 -36.37 -14.38 -10.47
CA ARG A 480 -37.23 -13.27 -10.94
C ARG A 480 -38.57 -13.71 -11.58
N SER A 481 -38.92 -14.99 -11.60
CA SER A 481 -40.10 -15.49 -12.32
C SER A 481 -41.04 -16.33 -11.46
N LEU A 482 -41.62 -15.76 -10.39
CA LEU A 482 -42.82 -16.31 -9.76
C LEU A 482 -43.91 -15.24 -9.48
N SER A 483 -43.88 -14.10 -10.18
CA SER A 483 -44.96 -13.08 -10.05
C SER A 483 -45.66 -12.68 -11.36
N ALA A 484 -45.58 -13.49 -12.44
CA ALA A 484 -46.25 -13.19 -13.71
C ALA A 484 -46.99 -14.40 -14.32
N ALA A 485 -47.53 -15.31 -13.48
CA ALA A 485 -48.43 -16.34 -13.93
C ALA A 485 -49.54 -16.56 -12.88
N GLY A 486 -50.49 -15.63 -12.85
CA GLY A 486 -51.62 -15.74 -11.92
C GLY A 486 -52.63 -14.60 -12.12
N ARG A 487 -53.21 -14.49 -13.33
CA ARG A 487 -54.62 -14.10 -13.61
C ARG A 487 -55.02 -14.60 -14.97
#